data_5dfa56ecf06cb9ecde4d00d5c14ea8e3
#
_entry.id   5dfa56ecf06cb9ecde4d00d5c14ea8e3
#
_cell.length_a   1.000
_cell.length_b   1.000
_cell.length_c   1.000
_cell.angle_alpha   90.00
_cell.angle_beta   90.00
_cell.angle_gamma   90.00
#
_symmetry.space_group_name_H-M   'P 1'
#
loop_
_entity.id
_entity.type
_entity.pdbx_description
1 polymer ?
#
loop_
_entity_poly.entity_id
_entity_poly.type
_entity_poly.pdbx_seq_one_letter_code
_entity_poly.pdbx_strand_id
1 'polypeptide(L)'
;MSDARGVIRLDRVSVEVGGARILQDVSVELPQRRIAVIGANGSGKSTFARVLDGLVAPTSGVVSVHGIDVVREPKRLREAVGFVFTDPDAQILMPTPAEDVALSLKGSGLSRGEVAAAVARELERHGLDAHADQPAYSLSGGQKQLLALVSVLIRRPRLIIADEPTTLLDLGNARRIADILIDEVVAQTVIVTHDLELAARCDIALRFAHGRLIEVGEPDGVIARYRAEFAGERA
;
A
#
# COMPACT_ATOMS: atom_id res chain seq x y z
N MET A 1 -2.09 8.86 28.69
CA MET A 1 -2.97 8.67 27.54
C MET A 1 -2.10 8.17 26.39
N SER A 2 -2.12 6.86 26.18
CA SER A 2 -1.31 6.20 25.14
C SER A 2 -1.70 6.75 23.77
N ASP A 3 -0.70 7.16 23.01
CA ASP A 3 -0.84 7.72 21.67
C ASP A 3 -1.40 6.67 20.69
N ALA A 4 -2.73 6.68 20.52
CA ALA A 4 -3.44 5.77 19.59
C ALA A 4 -3.20 6.13 18.11
N ARG A 5 -2.22 7.00 17.82
CA ARG A 5 -1.87 7.48 16.50
C ARG A 5 -0.94 6.47 15.83
N GLY A 6 -1.43 5.85 14.77
CA GLY A 6 -0.60 5.10 13.84
C GLY A 6 -0.39 3.62 14.15
N VAL A 7 -1.29 2.96 14.87
CA VAL A 7 -1.14 1.52 15.16
C VAL A 7 -2.13 0.70 14.33
N ILE A 8 -1.59 -0.29 13.62
CA ILE A 8 -2.36 -1.35 12.97
C ILE A 8 -2.37 -2.54 13.92
N ARG A 9 -3.56 -3.10 14.21
CA ARG A 9 -3.72 -4.28 15.07
C ARG A 9 -4.56 -5.34 14.39
N LEU A 10 -4.06 -6.57 14.44
CA LEU A 10 -4.79 -7.78 14.07
C LEU A 10 -4.80 -8.71 15.29
N ASP A 11 -5.95 -9.29 15.60
CA ASP A 11 -6.10 -10.32 16.65
C ASP A 11 -6.79 -11.54 16.06
N ARG A 12 -6.03 -12.63 15.90
CA ARG A 12 -6.44 -13.95 15.39
C ARG A 12 -7.23 -13.88 14.09
N VAL A 13 -6.72 -13.08 13.15
CA VAL A 13 -7.37 -12.83 11.88
C VAL A 13 -7.18 -14.00 10.92
N SER A 14 -8.29 -14.53 10.42
CA SER A 14 -8.27 -15.52 9.34
C SER A 14 -9.15 -15.07 8.19
N VAL A 15 -8.77 -15.50 6.98
CA VAL A 15 -9.52 -15.25 5.74
C VAL A 15 -9.66 -16.56 4.98
N GLU A 16 -10.91 -16.93 4.67
CA GLU A 16 -11.24 -18.08 3.84
C GLU A 16 -12.00 -17.62 2.59
N VAL A 17 -11.59 -18.12 1.43
CA VAL A 17 -12.25 -17.85 0.14
C VAL A 17 -12.45 -19.18 -0.59
N GLY A 18 -13.70 -19.49 -0.94
CA GLY A 18 -14.02 -20.73 -1.66
C GLY A 18 -13.58 -22.01 -0.92
N GLY A 19 -13.54 -22.00 0.41
CA GLY A 19 -13.05 -23.11 1.23
C GLY A 19 -11.53 -23.20 1.40
N ALA A 20 -10.76 -22.34 0.72
CA ALA A 20 -9.32 -22.24 0.88
C ALA A 20 -8.97 -21.23 1.97
N ARG A 21 -8.08 -21.60 2.91
CA ARG A 21 -7.56 -20.71 3.94
C ARG A 21 -6.42 -19.87 3.37
N ILE A 22 -6.71 -18.58 3.15
CA ILE A 22 -5.73 -17.63 2.58
C ILE A 22 -4.90 -16.98 3.68
N LEU A 23 -5.53 -16.60 4.81
CA LEU A 23 -4.84 -16.16 6.02
C LEU A 23 -5.27 -17.03 7.20
N GLN A 24 -4.33 -17.32 8.11
CA GLN A 24 -4.55 -18.23 9.21
C GLN A 24 -4.00 -17.63 10.50
N ASP A 25 -4.91 -17.25 11.41
CA ASP A 25 -4.62 -16.86 12.80
C ASP A 25 -3.52 -15.79 12.92
N VAL A 26 -3.62 -14.74 12.10
CA VAL A 26 -2.66 -13.64 12.08
C VAL A 26 -2.92 -12.71 13.26
N SER A 27 -1.94 -12.56 14.14
CA SER A 27 -1.97 -11.62 15.27
C SER A 27 -0.70 -10.78 15.26
N VAL A 28 -0.85 -9.45 15.20
CA VAL A 28 0.28 -8.51 15.18
C VAL A 28 -0.17 -7.10 15.56
N GLU A 29 0.74 -6.35 16.19
CA GLU A 29 0.61 -4.93 16.45
C GLU A 29 1.77 -4.18 15.78
N LEU A 30 1.47 -3.18 14.95
CA LEU A 30 2.42 -2.48 14.09
C LEU A 30 2.35 -0.97 14.33
N PRO A 31 3.14 -0.43 15.24
CA PRO A 31 3.27 1.01 15.46
C PRO A 31 4.30 1.67 14.55
N GLN A 32 5.13 0.89 13.82
CA GLN A 32 6.20 1.40 12.97
C GLN A 32 5.65 2.18 11.77
N ARG A 33 6.43 3.14 11.31
CA ARG A 33 6.02 4.02 10.20
C ARG A 33 6.14 3.34 8.85
N ARG A 34 7.18 2.53 8.63
CA ARG A 34 7.47 1.83 7.38
C ARG A 34 7.46 0.33 7.63
N ILE A 35 6.53 -0.36 7.03
CA ILE A 35 6.30 -1.78 7.25
C ILE A 35 6.43 -2.52 5.93
N ALA A 36 7.44 -3.38 5.82
CA ALA A 36 7.57 -4.28 4.68
C ALA A 36 6.79 -5.58 4.93
N VAL A 37 6.15 -6.10 3.90
CA VAL A 37 5.49 -7.41 3.91
C VAL A 37 6.09 -8.26 2.79
N ILE A 38 6.86 -9.27 3.16
CA ILE A 38 7.59 -10.15 2.25
C ILE A 38 7.15 -11.61 2.35
N GLY A 39 7.52 -12.42 1.36
CA GLY A 39 7.21 -13.85 1.29
C GLY A 39 6.95 -14.30 -0.15
N ALA A 40 6.86 -15.59 -0.38
CA ALA A 40 6.63 -16.18 -1.70
C ALA A 40 5.28 -15.80 -2.30
N ASN A 41 5.12 -15.97 -3.61
CA ASN A 41 3.84 -15.78 -4.28
C ASN A 41 2.80 -16.75 -3.68
N GLY A 42 1.56 -16.27 -3.48
CA GLY A 42 0.51 -17.06 -2.85
C GLY A 42 0.62 -17.21 -1.32
N SER A 43 1.59 -16.57 -0.66
CA SER A 43 1.76 -16.68 0.80
C SER A 43 0.72 -15.91 1.63
N GLY A 44 -0.16 -15.11 1.00
CA GLY A 44 -1.21 -14.34 1.69
C GLY A 44 -0.95 -12.84 1.82
N LYS A 45 0.19 -12.31 1.37
CA LYS A 45 0.59 -10.89 1.51
C LYS A 45 -0.44 -9.90 0.98
N SER A 46 -0.87 -10.05 -0.28
CA SER A 46 -1.87 -9.15 -0.88
C SER A 46 -3.23 -9.27 -0.20
N THR A 47 -3.58 -10.46 0.31
CA THR A 47 -4.80 -10.62 1.11
C THR A 47 -4.68 -9.89 2.44
N PHE A 48 -3.54 -9.97 3.12
CA PHE A 48 -3.25 -9.18 4.32
C PHE A 48 -3.40 -7.68 4.05
N ALA A 49 -2.79 -7.17 2.97
CA ALA A 49 -2.92 -5.77 2.56
C ALA A 49 -4.38 -5.36 2.32
N ARG A 50 -5.15 -6.19 1.60
CA ARG A 50 -6.57 -5.93 1.30
C ARG A 50 -7.48 -6.02 2.52
N VAL A 51 -7.11 -6.81 3.53
CA VAL A 51 -7.82 -6.83 4.82
C VAL A 51 -7.64 -5.51 5.55
N LEU A 52 -6.45 -4.91 5.54
CA LEU A 52 -6.19 -3.62 6.18
C LEU A 52 -6.97 -2.47 5.55
N ASP A 53 -7.24 -2.52 4.25
CA ASP A 53 -8.04 -1.52 3.52
C ASP A 53 -9.55 -1.82 3.54
N GLY A 54 -9.96 -2.99 4.08
CA GLY A 54 -11.35 -3.43 4.09
C GLY A 54 -11.88 -3.91 2.74
N LEU A 55 -11.03 -4.13 1.73
CA LEU A 55 -11.37 -4.74 0.45
C LEU A 55 -11.69 -6.24 0.61
N VAL A 56 -11.10 -6.87 1.62
CA VAL A 56 -11.39 -8.25 2.01
C VAL A 56 -11.79 -8.27 3.48
N ALA A 57 -13.00 -8.74 3.78
CA ALA A 57 -13.44 -8.90 5.15
C ALA A 57 -12.78 -10.15 5.78
N PRO A 58 -12.30 -10.09 7.03
CA PRO A 58 -11.85 -11.26 7.74
C PRO A 58 -13.03 -12.23 7.99
N THR A 59 -12.77 -13.53 7.89
CA THR A 59 -13.73 -14.59 8.22
C THR A 59 -13.83 -14.74 9.74
N SER A 60 -12.73 -14.50 10.46
CA SER A 60 -12.68 -14.47 11.94
C SER A 60 -11.59 -13.52 12.41
N GLY A 61 -11.61 -13.19 13.70
CA GLY A 61 -10.70 -12.25 14.32
C GLY A 61 -11.15 -10.80 14.21
N VAL A 62 -10.30 -9.87 14.66
CA VAL A 62 -10.58 -8.42 14.66
C VAL A 62 -9.41 -7.67 14.05
N VAL A 63 -9.72 -6.69 13.21
CA VAL A 63 -8.73 -5.80 12.59
C VAL A 63 -9.07 -4.35 12.91
N SER A 64 -8.08 -3.61 13.36
CA SER A 64 -8.21 -2.16 13.50
C SER A 64 -7.01 -1.43 12.91
N VAL A 65 -7.29 -0.33 12.22
CA VAL A 65 -6.30 0.57 11.63
C VAL A 65 -6.46 1.95 12.25
N HIS A 66 -5.45 2.41 12.97
CA HIS A 66 -5.48 3.70 13.68
C HIS A 66 -6.71 3.87 14.59
N GLY A 67 -7.13 2.77 15.25
CA GLY A 67 -8.31 2.74 16.11
C GLY A 67 -9.65 2.68 15.37
N ILE A 68 -9.65 2.50 14.05
CA ILE A 68 -10.83 2.31 13.21
C ILE A 68 -11.04 0.81 13.00
N ASP A 69 -12.19 0.28 13.40
CA ASP A 69 -12.57 -1.12 13.12
C ASP A 69 -12.84 -1.26 11.62
N VAL A 70 -12.07 -2.14 10.96
CA VAL A 70 -12.10 -2.31 9.51
C VAL A 70 -13.48 -2.76 9.00
N VAL A 71 -14.17 -3.60 9.76
CA VAL A 71 -15.47 -4.16 9.36
C VAL A 71 -16.63 -3.22 9.75
N ARG A 72 -16.56 -2.65 10.94
CA ARG A 72 -17.67 -1.86 11.50
C ARG A 72 -17.71 -0.41 11.01
N GLU A 73 -16.55 0.14 10.62
CA GLU A 73 -16.41 1.56 10.27
C GLU A 73 -15.86 1.79 8.84
N PRO A 74 -16.43 1.13 7.80
CA PRO A 74 -15.84 1.14 6.45
C PRO A 74 -15.78 2.52 5.80
N LYS A 75 -16.66 3.46 6.18
CA LYS A 75 -16.61 4.84 5.67
C LYS A 75 -15.41 5.60 6.22
N ARG A 76 -15.20 5.54 7.54
CA ARG A 76 -14.04 6.17 8.20
C ARG A 76 -12.73 5.55 7.72
N LEU A 77 -12.71 4.23 7.51
CA LEU A 77 -11.55 3.53 7.00
C LEU A 77 -11.15 4.07 5.62
N ARG A 78 -12.08 4.18 4.67
CA ARG A 78 -11.83 4.72 3.32
C ARG A 78 -11.34 6.17 3.30
N GLU A 79 -11.65 6.96 4.33
CA GLU A 79 -11.11 8.30 4.47
C GLU A 79 -9.67 8.31 5.01
N ALA A 80 -9.32 7.32 5.82
CA ALA A 80 -8.04 7.23 6.51
C ALA A 80 -6.97 6.42 5.75
N VAL A 81 -7.39 5.51 4.87
CA VAL A 81 -6.51 4.58 4.15
C VAL A 81 -6.51 4.89 2.66
N GLY A 82 -5.35 4.83 2.05
CA GLY A 82 -5.16 4.84 0.61
C GLY A 82 -4.50 3.56 0.15
N PHE A 83 -4.97 2.98 -0.96
CA PHE A 83 -4.43 1.76 -1.53
C PHE A 83 -3.83 2.04 -2.90
N VAL A 84 -2.62 1.55 -3.14
CA VAL A 84 -1.92 1.59 -4.44
C VAL A 84 -1.82 0.16 -4.94
N PHE A 85 -2.48 -0.12 -6.06
CA PHE A 85 -2.50 -1.45 -6.66
C PHE A 85 -1.23 -1.73 -7.47
N THR A 86 -0.93 -3.00 -7.65
CA THR A 86 0.16 -3.49 -8.50
C THR A 86 0.00 -3.06 -9.95
N ASP A 87 -1.25 -3.12 -10.46
CA ASP A 87 -1.61 -2.72 -11.82
C ASP A 87 -2.25 -1.32 -11.79
N PRO A 88 -1.57 -0.28 -12.27
CA PRO A 88 -2.12 1.07 -12.30
C PRO A 88 -3.31 1.21 -13.27
N ASP A 89 -3.41 0.41 -14.32
CA ASP A 89 -4.54 0.46 -15.25
C ASP A 89 -5.85 0.02 -14.57
N ALA A 90 -5.78 -0.80 -13.51
CA ALA A 90 -6.94 -1.13 -12.69
C ALA A 90 -7.37 0.02 -11.74
N GLN A 91 -6.52 1.03 -11.54
CA GLN A 91 -6.75 2.14 -10.61
C GLN A 91 -7.10 3.45 -11.31
N ILE A 92 -6.51 3.70 -12.49
CA ILE A 92 -6.76 4.92 -13.29
C ILE A 92 -8.13 4.79 -13.96
N LEU A 93 -9.06 5.69 -13.61
CA LEU A 93 -10.46 5.61 -14.04
C LEU A 93 -10.85 6.71 -15.02
N MET A 94 -10.09 7.83 -15.05
CA MET A 94 -10.46 9.01 -15.83
C MET A 94 -9.60 9.14 -17.10
N PRO A 95 -10.12 9.84 -18.12
CA PRO A 95 -9.41 9.98 -19.40
C PRO A 95 -8.06 10.68 -19.30
N THR A 96 -7.90 11.63 -18.36
CA THR A 96 -6.67 12.41 -18.18
C THR A 96 -6.14 12.34 -16.76
N PRO A 97 -4.81 12.52 -16.54
CA PRO A 97 -4.21 12.63 -15.22
C PRO A 97 -4.86 13.67 -14.30
N ALA A 98 -5.16 14.86 -14.82
CA ALA A 98 -5.78 15.90 -14.02
C ALA A 98 -7.18 15.51 -13.54
N GLU A 99 -7.98 14.88 -14.40
CA GLU A 99 -9.32 14.38 -14.04
C GLU A 99 -9.23 13.23 -13.02
N ASP A 100 -8.27 12.32 -13.17
CA ASP A 100 -8.10 11.16 -12.28
C ASP A 100 -7.71 11.61 -10.87
N VAL A 101 -6.72 12.49 -10.76
CA VAL A 101 -6.34 13.07 -9.46
C VAL A 101 -7.48 13.90 -8.87
N ALA A 102 -8.23 14.67 -9.67
CA ALA A 102 -9.39 15.44 -9.21
C ALA A 102 -10.52 14.55 -8.68
N LEU A 103 -10.73 13.37 -9.26
CA LEU A 103 -11.72 12.39 -8.80
C LEU A 103 -11.49 12.00 -7.33
N SER A 104 -10.23 11.89 -6.90
CA SER A 104 -9.87 11.56 -5.53
C SER A 104 -10.27 12.62 -4.51
N LEU A 105 -10.52 13.86 -4.93
CA LEU A 105 -11.00 14.95 -4.08
C LEU A 105 -12.53 15.10 -4.10
N LYS A 106 -13.27 14.22 -4.77
CA LYS A 106 -14.74 14.24 -4.77
C LYS A 106 -15.26 14.08 -3.34
N GLY A 107 -16.11 15.01 -2.92
CA GLY A 107 -16.67 15.02 -1.56
C GLY A 107 -15.76 15.65 -0.49
N SER A 108 -14.63 16.24 -0.85
CA SER A 108 -13.73 16.93 0.08
C SER A 108 -14.28 18.27 0.61
N GLY A 109 -15.35 18.80 0.03
CA GLY A 109 -15.88 20.11 0.36
C GLY A 109 -15.14 21.28 -0.31
N LEU A 110 -14.10 21.02 -1.07
CA LEU A 110 -13.36 22.03 -1.82
C LEU A 110 -14.18 22.54 -3.01
N SER A 111 -14.07 23.84 -3.32
CA SER A 111 -14.60 24.45 -4.54
C SER A 111 -13.86 23.90 -5.78
N ARG A 112 -14.46 24.04 -6.95
CA ARG A 112 -13.87 23.61 -8.23
C ARG A 112 -12.48 24.25 -8.47
N GLY A 113 -12.33 25.54 -8.11
CA GLY A 113 -11.05 26.25 -8.26
C GLY A 113 -9.97 25.73 -7.29
N GLU A 114 -10.34 25.42 -6.04
CA GLU A 114 -9.42 24.84 -5.05
C GLU A 114 -8.99 23.42 -5.46
N VAL A 115 -9.90 22.60 -5.98
CA VAL A 115 -9.59 21.28 -6.53
C VAL A 115 -8.59 21.41 -7.68
N ALA A 116 -8.86 22.27 -8.68
CA ALA A 116 -7.96 22.47 -9.81
C ALA A 116 -6.56 22.92 -9.36
N ALA A 117 -6.48 23.87 -8.41
CA ALA A 117 -5.22 24.34 -7.87
C ALA A 117 -4.46 23.27 -7.05
N ALA A 118 -5.17 22.40 -6.32
CA ALA A 118 -4.57 21.30 -5.59
C ALA A 118 -4.00 20.26 -6.55
N VAL A 119 -4.77 19.88 -7.58
CA VAL A 119 -4.37 18.93 -8.62
C VAL A 119 -3.12 19.42 -9.36
N ALA A 120 -3.13 20.68 -9.83
CA ALA A 120 -1.99 21.25 -10.54
C ALA A 120 -0.69 21.19 -9.71
N ARG A 121 -0.75 21.60 -8.43
CA ARG A 121 0.40 21.53 -7.52
C ARG A 121 0.89 20.11 -7.28
N GLU A 122 -0.02 19.15 -7.15
CA GLU A 122 0.38 17.76 -6.88
C GLU A 122 0.99 17.10 -8.12
N LEU A 123 0.44 17.37 -9.32
CA LEU A 123 1.03 16.92 -10.58
C LEU A 123 2.41 17.55 -10.82
N GLU A 124 2.57 18.84 -10.60
CA GLU A 124 3.85 19.56 -10.70
C GLU A 124 4.88 18.98 -9.73
N ARG A 125 4.53 18.79 -8.48
CA ARG A 125 5.39 18.20 -7.45
C ARG A 125 5.98 16.85 -7.87
N HIS A 126 5.18 16.06 -8.56
CA HIS A 126 5.57 14.73 -9.02
C HIS A 126 5.98 14.68 -10.50
N GLY A 127 6.13 15.85 -11.19
CA GLY A 127 6.59 15.95 -12.58
C GLY A 127 5.66 15.29 -13.59
N LEU A 128 4.34 15.37 -13.34
CA LEU A 128 3.27 14.94 -14.23
C LEU A 128 2.51 16.12 -14.85
N ASP A 129 2.90 17.35 -14.56
CA ASP A 129 2.27 18.59 -15.03
C ASP A 129 2.20 18.69 -16.56
N ALA A 130 3.28 18.32 -17.26
CA ALA A 130 3.33 18.28 -18.73
C ALA A 130 2.35 17.23 -19.35
N HIS A 131 1.84 16.31 -18.54
CA HIS A 131 0.93 15.25 -18.96
C HIS A 131 -0.51 15.46 -18.47
N ALA A 132 -0.79 16.55 -17.74
CA ALA A 132 -2.04 16.78 -17.01
C ALA A 132 -3.31 16.55 -17.87
N ASP A 133 -3.30 17.04 -19.09
CA ASP A 133 -4.44 17.00 -20.03
C ASP A 133 -4.25 15.97 -21.17
N GLN A 134 -3.18 15.17 -21.13
CA GLN A 134 -2.96 14.12 -22.11
C GLN A 134 -3.83 12.88 -21.79
N PRO A 135 -4.13 12.03 -22.77
CA PRO A 135 -4.82 10.79 -22.50
C PRO A 135 -4.02 9.89 -21.53
N ALA A 136 -4.61 9.46 -20.42
CA ALA A 136 -3.93 8.66 -19.40
C ALA A 136 -3.36 7.34 -19.95
N TYR A 137 -4.00 6.77 -20.97
CA TYR A 137 -3.50 5.55 -21.63
C TYR A 137 -2.17 5.77 -22.39
N SER A 138 -1.81 7.01 -22.74
CA SER A 138 -0.55 7.33 -23.42
C SER A 138 0.66 7.42 -22.50
N LEU A 139 0.43 7.40 -21.19
CA LEU A 139 1.50 7.41 -20.18
C LEU A 139 2.31 6.12 -20.23
N SER A 140 3.62 6.22 -19.95
CA SER A 140 4.46 5.05 -19.70
C SER A 140 4.01 4.30 -18.43
N GLY A 141 4.40 3.03 -18.27
CA GLY A 141 4.07 2.24 -17.08
C GLY A 141 4.50 2.93 -15.78
N GLY A 142 5.69 3.53 -15.74
CA GLY A 142 6.16 4.28 -14.58
C GLY A 142 5.38 5.56 -14.31
N GLN A 143 4.96 6.27 -15.36
CA GLN A 143 4.09 7.44 -15.22
C GLN A 143 2.69 7.08 -14.73
N LYS A 144 2.13 5.97 -15.20
CA LYS A 144 0.84 5.44 -14.71
C LYS A 144 0.91 5.05 -13.24
N GLN A 145 1.98 4.36 -12.83
CA GLN A 145 2.16 3.99 -11.43
C GLN A 145 2.32 5.22 -10.54
N LEU A 146 3.06 6.22 -11.02
CA LEU A 146 3.19 7.49 -10.32
C LEU A 146 1.85 8.23 -10.24
N LEU A 147 1.05 8.25 -11.31
CA LEU A 147 -0.29 8.83 -11.30
C LEU A 147 -1.20 8.14 -10.29
N ALA A 148 -1.21 6.80 -10.27
CA ALA A 148 -1.98 6.03 -9.30
C ALA A 148 -1.57 6.36 -7.85
N LEU A 149 -0.28 6.51 -7.58
CA LEU A 149 0.23 6.95 -6.27
C LEU A 149 -0.20 8.38 -5.94
N VAL A 150 -0.06 9.33 -6.88
CA VAL A 150 -0.45 10.75 -6.72
C VAL A 150 -1.95 10.88 -6.43
N SER A 151 -2.79 10.09 -7.10
CA SER A 151 -4.25 10.06 -6.86
C SER A 151 -4.59 9.58 -5.43
N VAL A 152 -3.73 8.79 -4.81
CA VAL A 152 -3.85 8.42 -3.38
C VAL A 152 -3.31 9.54 -2.47
N LEU A 153 -2.13 10.09 -2.78
CA LEU A 153 -1.44 11.06 -1.94
C LEU A 153 -2.19 12.37 -1.77
N ILE A 154 -2.89 12.84 -2.78
CA ILE A 154 -3.64 14.11 -2.76
C ILE A 154 -4.71 14.15 -1.66
N ARG A 155 -5.23 12.97 -1.25
CA ARG A 155 -6.20 12.82 -0.16
C ARG A 155 -5.57 12.92 1.22
N ARG A 156 -4.23 12.87 1.32
CA ARG A 156 -3.47 12.86 2.57
C ARG A 156 -3.93 11.77 3.55
N PRO A 157 -3.97 10.51 3.12
CA PRO A 157 -4.40 9.42 3.99
C PRO A 157 -3.47 9.28 5.20
N ARG A 158 -3.95 8.65 6.26
CA ARG A 158 -3.16 8.36 7.48
C ARG A 158 -2.34 7.08 7.33
N LEU A 159 -2.81 6.16 6.50
CA LEU A 159 -2.13 4.91 6.11
C LEU A 159 -2.12 4.80 4.59
N ILE A 160 -0.99 4.45 4.02
CA ILE A 160 -0.86 4.04 2.61
C ILE A 160 -0.48 2.57 2.58
N ILE A 161 -1.22 1.80 1.79
CA ILE A 161 -0.93 0.41 1.51
C ILE A 161 -0.53 0.32 0.04
N ALA A 162 0.66 -0.17 -0.24
CA ALA A 162 1.16 -0.34 -1.60
C ALA A 162 1.43 -1.83 -1.86
N ASP A 163 0.65 -2.42 -2.77
CA ASP A 163 0.76 -3.83 -3.16
C ASP A 163 1.62 -3.94 -4.41
N GLU A 164 2.89 -4.35 -4.24
CA GLU A 164 3.89 -4.50 -5.30
C GLU A 164 4.11 -3.22 -6.14
N PRO A 165 4.35 -2.05 -5.51
CA PRO A 165 4.29 -0.75 -6.20
C PRO A 165 5.41 -0.52 -7.22
N THR A 166 6.47 -1.32 -7.21
CA THR A 166 7.64 -1.20 -8.10
C THR A 166 7.73 -2.29 -9.16
N THR A 167 6.78 -3.23 -9.15
CA THR A 167 6.75 -4.35 -10.09
C THR A 167 6.53 -3.86 -11.52
N LEU A 168 7.26 -4.44 -12.48
CA LEU A 168 7.25 -4.09 -13.90
C LEU A 168 7.75 -2.68 -14.25
N LEU A 169 8.35 -1.95 -13.32
CA LEU A 169 8.96 -0.67 -13.58
C LEU A 169 10.45 -0.82 -13.92
N ASP A 170 10.95 0.10 -14.75
CA ASP A 170 12.39 0.27 -14.87
C ASP A 170 13.02 0.78 -13.56
N LEU A 171 14.32 0.63 -13.44
CA LEU A 171 15.06 0.94 -12.22
C LEU A 171 14.85 2.39 -11.73
N GLY A 172 14.78 3.35 -12.66
CA GLY A 172 14.60 4.78 -12.34
C GLY A 172 13.23 5.06 -11.73
N ASN A 173 12.18 4.55 -12.36
CA ASN A 173 10.80 4.68 -11.88
C ASN A 173 10.57 3.90 -10.59
N ALA A 174 11.09 2.68 -10.47
CA ALA A 174 11.02 1.87 -9.26
C ALA A 174 11.64 2.60 -8.07
N ARG A 175 12.85 3.17 -8.25
CA ARG A 175 13.54 3.94 -7.22
C ARG A 175 12.74 5.18 -6.81
N ARG A 176 12.20 5.91 -7.78
CA ARG A 176 11.38 7.10 -7.51
C ARG A 176 10.14 6.77 -6.67
N ILE A 177 9.38 5.74 -7.01
CA ILE A 177 8.22 5.29 -6.23
C ILE A 177 8.64 4.87 -4.82
N ALA A 178 9.76 4.14 -4.70
CA ALA A 178 10.31 3.74 -3.41
C ALA A 178 10.69 4.97 -2.55
N ASP A 179 11.37 5.96 -3.13
CA ASP A 179 11.78 7.19 -2.42
C ASP A 179 10.56 7.98 -1.93
N ILE A 180 9.51 8.11 -2.74
CA ILE A 180 8.26 8.76 -2.32
C ILE A 180 7.66 8.01 -1.11
N LEU A 181 7.50 6.68 -1.19
CA LEU A 181 6.86 5.88 -0.14
C LEU A 181 7.67 5.84 1.16
N ILE A 182 9.00 5.81 1.07
CA ILE A 182 9.89 5.70 2.22
C ILE A 182 10.23 7.07 2.82
N ASP A 183 10.61 8.03 2.00
CA ASP A 183 11.24 9.26 2.48
C ASP A 183 10.28 10.46 2.52
N GLU A 184 9.39 10.61 1.52
CA GLU A 184 8.57 11.81 1.39
C GLU A 184 7.22 11.71 2.13
N VAL A 185 6.58 10.53 2.12
CA VAL A 185 5.26 10.32 2.71
C VAL A 185 5.34 10.41 4.25
N VAL A 186 4.49 11.24 4.85
CA VAL A 186 4.38 11.38 6.33
C VAL A 186 3.52 10.27 6.94
N ALA A 187 2.54 9.77 6.20
CA ALA A 187 1.65 8.69 6.63
C ALA A 187 2.41 7.40 6.98
N GLN A 188 1.82 6.55 7.80
CA GLN A 188 2.28 5.17 7.94
C GLN A 188 2.17 4.45 6.60
N THR A 189 3.15 3.61 6.23
CA THR A 189 3.11 2.83 4.99
C THR A 189 3.27 1.34 5.25
N VAL A 190 2.43 0.55 4.56
CA VAL A 190 2.58 -0.91 4.44
C VAL A 190 2.91 -1.21 2.99
N ILE A 191 4.07 -1.78 2.75
CA ILE A 191 4.59 -2.08 1.41
C ILE A 191 4.71 -3.60 1.27
N VAL A 192 3.82 -4.17 0.48
CA VAL A 192 3.95 -5.56 0.04
C VAL A 192 4.92 -5.60 -1.12
N THR A 193 5.98 -6.37 -1.02
CA THR A 193 6.98 -6.41 -2.09
C THR A 193 7.79 -7.70 -2.09
N HIS A 194 8.26 -8.10 -3.27
CA HIS A 194 9.30 -9.09 -3.46
C HIS A 194 10.69 -8.44 -3.67
N ASP A 195 10.74 -7.11 -3.79
CA ASP A 195 11.98 -6.33 -3.82
C ASP A 195 12.54 -6.21 -2.39
N LEU A 196 13.58 -7.01 -2.13
CA LEU A 196 14.21 -7.07 -0.82
C LEU A 196 15.06 -5.83 -0.51
N GLU A 197 15.47 -5.05 -1.51
CA GLU A 197 16.17 -3.77 -1.30
C GLU A 197 15.18 -2.71 -0.81
N LEU A 198 13.98 -2.67 -1.40
CA LEU A 198 12.92 -1.80 -0.90
C LEU A 198 12.49 -2.22 0.51
N ALA A 199 12.33 -3.52 0.77
CA ALA A 199 11.97 -4.03 2.08
C ALA A 199 13.01 -3.67 3.16
N ALA A 200 14.31 -3.69 2.83
CA ALA A 200 15.40 -3.34 3.74
C ALA A 200 15.39 -1.86 4.17
N ARG A 201 14.70 -0.98 3.43
CA ARG A 201 14.53 0.44 3.78
C ARG A 201 13.40 0.70 4.77
N CYS A 202 12.63 -0.31 5.14
CA CYS A 202 11.53 -0.19 6.09
C CYS A 202 12.01 -0.29 7.54
N ASP A 203 11.16 0.11 8.51
CA ASP A 203 11.46 0.04 9.94
C ASP A 203 11.30 -1.38 10.49
N ILE A 204 10.43 -2.17 9.85
CA ILE A 204 10.12 -3.55 10.26
C ILE A 204 9.71 -4.36 9.03
N ALA A 205 10.03 -5.65 9.04
CA ALA A 205 9.59 -6.60 8.02
C ALA A 205 8.73 -7.70 8.62
N LEU A 206 7.64 -8.01 7.91
CA LEU A 206 6.74 -9.12 8.16
C LEU A 206 6.96 -10.17 7.08
N ARG A 207 7.21 -11.41 7.48
CA ARG A 207 7.37 -12.53 6.56
C ARG A 207 6.16 -13.46 6.62
N PHE A 208 5.53 -13.65 5.46
CA PHE A 208 4.40 -14.56 5.29
C PHE A 208 4.81 -15.85 4.56
N ALA A 209 4.30 -16.98 5.05
CA ALA A 209 4.37 -18.27 4.37
C ALA A 209 3.08 -19.06 4.62
N HIS A 210 2.53 -19.67 3.58
CA HIS A 210 1.33 -20.52 3.65
C HIS A 210 0.15 -19.90 4.41
N GLY A 211 -0.10 -18.60 4.19
CA GLY A 211 -1.17 -17.86 4.85
C GLY A 211 -0.91 -17.48 6.31
N ARG A 212 0.29 -17.72 6.82
CA ARG A 212 0.67 -17.41 8.21
C ARG A 212 1.71 -16.30 8.26
N LEU A 213 1.60 -15.45 9.26
CA LEU A 213 2.69 -14.56 9.67
C LEU A 213 3.69 -15.40 10.48
N ILE A 214 4.84 -15.70 9.87
CA ILE A 214 5.84 -16.60 10.48
C ILE A 214 6.97 -15.84 11.14
N GLU A 215 7.15 -14.56 10.82
CA GLU A 215 8.22 -13.76 11.37
C GLU A 215 7.90 -12.27 11.31
N VAL A 216 8.31 -11.55 12.36
CA VAL A 216 8.26 -10.08 12.47
C VAL A 216 9.57 -9.62 13.10
N GLY A 217 10.25 -8.65 12.48
CA GLY A 217 11.52 -8.17 13.03
C GLY A 217 12.24 -7.15 12.16
N GLU A 218 13.48 -6.85 12.54
CA GLU A 218 14.38 -5.99 11.77
C GLU A 218 14.52 -6.49 10.33
N PRO A 219 14.40 -5.62 9.32
CA PRO A 219 14.36 -6.02 7.92
C PRO A 219 15.55 -6.87 7.48
N ASP A 220 16.77 -6.46 7.79
CA ASP A 220 17.99 -7.19 7.39
C ASP A 220 18.00 -8.62 7.91
N GLY A 221 17.59 -8.82 9.18
CA GLY A 221 17.53 -10.15 9.78
C GLY A 221 16.47 -11.04 9.15
N VAL A 222 15.26 -10.49 8.92
CA VAL A 222 14.16 -11.22 8.29
C VAL A 222 14.50 -11.57 6.84
N ILE A 223 15.08 -10.63 6.07
CA ILE A 223 15.50 -10.81 4.69
C ILE A 223 16.61 -11.86 4.58
N ALA A 224 17.60 -11.84 5.48
CA ALA A 224 18.68 -12.82 5.48
C ALA A 224 18.14 -14.24 5.67
N ARG A 225 17.22 -14.45 6.62
CA ARG A 225 16.57 -15.76 6.85
C ARG A 225 15.70 -16.17 5.67
N TYR A 226 14.95 -15.23 5.08
CA TYR A 226 14.16 -15.51 3.88
C TYR A 226 15.03 -15.95 2.71
N ARG A 227 16.17 -15.27 2.44
CA ARG A 227 17.12 -15.68 1.41
C ARG A 227 17.74 -17.05 1.66
N ALA A 228 18.04 -17.39 2.91
CA ALA A 228 18.66 -18.66 3.28
C ALA A 228 17.77 -19.88 2.98
N GLU A 229 16.44 -19.74 3.07
CA GLU A 229 15.50 -20.81 2.69
C GLU A 229 15.67 -21.25 1.23
N PHE A 230 15.88 -20.28 0.31
CA PHE A 230 16.05 -20.58 -1.12
C PHE A 230 17.49 -20.91 -1.51
N ALA A 231 18.47 -20.65 -0.65
CA ALA A 231 19.86 -21.03 -0.90
C ALA A 231 20.09 -22.55 -0.67
N GLY A 232 19.31 -23.18 0.21
CA GLY A 232 19.41 -24.62 0.53
C GLY A 232 18.72 -25.55 -0.48
N GLU A 233 17.85 -25.04 -1.36
CA GLU A 233 17.12 -25.85 -2.35
C GLU A 233 17.93 -26.15 -3.64
N ARG A 234 19.18 -25.68 -3.72
CA ARG A 234 20.08 -25.87 -4.88
C ARG A 234 21.21 -26.86 -4.64
N ALA A 235 21.15 -27.67 -3.59
CA ALA A 235 22.12 -28.69 -3.29
C ALA A 235 21.61 -30.10 -3.63
#